data_3a44fbd7b40857c76994b78725a0c0c9
#
_entry.id   3a44fbd7b40857c76994b78725a0c0c9
#
_cell.length_a   1.000
_cell.length_b   1.000
_cell.length_c   1.000
_cell.angle_alpha   90.00
_cell.angle_beta   90.00
_cell.angle_gamma   90.00
#
_symmetry.space_group_name_H-M   'P 1'
#
loop_
_entity.id
_entity.type
_entity.pdbx_description
1 polymer ?
#
loop_
_entity_poly.entity_id
_entity_poly.type
_entity_poly.pdbx_seq_one_letter_code
_entity_poly.pdbx_strand_id
1 'polypeptide(L)' 'MIHSQVYGHYKECLPDCAGNTKEYFPNGKNSIRVRQYNGQEFVFTFIGPTFWKFETIDQFLAGMKGERKHG' A
#
# COMPACT_ATOMS: atom_id res chain seq x y z
N MET A 1 -8.15 -4.12 -11.32
CA MET A 1 -7.09 -5.06 -10.89
C MET A 1 -7.49 -5.67 -9.56
N ILE A 2 -7.39 -6.98 -9.42
CA ILE A 2 -7.72 -7.63 -8.15
C ILE A 2 -6.58 -7.47 -7.15
N HIS A 3 -6.89 -7.56 -5.87
CA HIS A 3 -5.92 -7.25 -4.82
C HIS A 3 -4.75 -8.23 -4.76
N SER A 4 -4.94 -9.48 -5.16
CA SER A 4 -3.84 -10.43 -5.21
C SER A 4 -2.80 -10.04 -6.27
N GLN A 5 -3.24 -9.41 -7.36
CA GLN A 5 -2.35 -8.88 -8.38
C GLN A 5 -1.58 -7.67 -7.85
N VAL A 6 -2.27 -6.81 -7.09
CA VAL A 6 -1.60 -5.67 -6.44
C VAL A 6 -0.52 -6.17 -5.49
N TYR A 7 -0.82 -7.22 -4.73
CA TYR A 7 0.17 -7.82 -3.84
C TYR A 7 1.36 -8.39 -4.62
N GLY A 8 1.09 -8.98 -5.79
CA GLY A 8 2.15 -9.45 -6.68
C GLY A 8 3.09 -8.33 -7.10
N HIS A 9 2.52 -7.19 -7.48
CA HIS A 9 3.34 -6.01 -7.82
C HIS A 9 4.11 -5.49 -6.62
N TYR A 10 3.50 -5.53 -5.44
CA TYR A 10 4.18 -5.15 -4.20
C TYR A 10 5.44 -6.00 -3.99
N LYS A 11 5.33 -7.30 -4.19
CA LYS A 11 6.47 -8.20 -4.04
C LYS A 11 7.58 -7.89 -5.05
N GLU A 12 7.21 -7.49 -6.25
CA GLU A 12 8.18 -7.14 -7.28
C GLU A 12 8.85 -5.80 -7.01
N CYS A 13 8.07 -4.82 -6.57
CA CYS A 13 8.59 -3.47 -6.34
C CYS A 13 9.39 -3.36 -5.05
N LEU A 14 8.96 -4.06 -4.02
CA LEU A 14 9.53 -3.96 -2.67
C LEU A 14 9.77 -5.36 -2.09
N PRO A 15 10.72 -6.12 -2.67
CA PRO A 15 10.93 -7.50 -2.25
C PRO A 15 11.35 -7.64 -0.78
N ASP A 16 12.14 -6.70 -0.26
CA ASP A 16 12.55 -6.75 1.14
C ASP A 16 11.38 -6.52 2.08
N CYS A 17 10.55 -5.53 1.76
CA CYS A 17 9.35 -5.26 2.55
C CYS A 17 8.37 -6.43 2.47
N ALA A 18 8.23 -7.02 1.29
CA ALA A 18 7.35 -8.17 1.10
C ALA A 18 7.82 -9.36 1.93
N GLY A 19 9.13 -9.56 2.03
CA GLY A 19 9.69 -10.63 2.84
C GLY A 19 9.38 -10.50 4.32
N ASN A 20 9.12 -9.28 4.77
CA ASN A 20 8.77 -8.99 6.16
C ASN A 20 7.26 -8.86 6.39
N THR A 21 6.46 -9.07 5.36
CA THR A 21 5.01 -8.91 5.43
C THR A 21 4.34 -10.18 5.92
N LYS A 22 3.57 -10.07 6.98
CA LYS A 22 2.82 -11.18 7.55
C LYS A 22 1.52 -11.43 6.78
N GLU A 23 0.80 -10.36 6.43
CA GLU A 23 -0.49 -10.47 5.77
C GLU A 23 -0.82 -9.16 5.06
N TYR A 24 -1.81 -9.21 4.18
CA TYR A 24 -2.30 -8.00 3.53
C TYR A 24 -3.82 -8.02 3.45
N PHE A 25 -4.40 -6.84 3.28
CA PHE A 25 -5.84 -6.65 3.21
C PHE A 25 -6.20 -5.71 2.07
N PRO A 26 -7.35 -5.89 1.43
CA PRO A 26 -7.83 -4.89 0.47
C PRO A 26 -7.98 -3.53 1.14
N ASN A 27 -7.51 -2.48 0.46
CA ASN A 27 -7.62 -1.13 0.97
C ASN A 27 -8.41 -0.21 0.06
N GLY A 28 -8.24 -0.35 -1.23
CA GLY A 28 -8.94 0.44 -2.23
C GLY A 28 -8.83 -0.27 -3.57
N LYS A 29 -9.19 0.42 -4.66
CA LYS A 29 -9.28 -0.19 -5.98
C LYS A 29 -7.98 -0.86 -6.41
N ASN A 30 -6.87 -0.15 -6.31
CA ASN A 30 -5.55 -0.69 -6.65
C ASN A 30 -4.60 -0.53 -5.46
N SER A 31 -5.12 -0.76 -4.27
CA SER A 31 -4.40 -0.48 -3.04
C SER A 31 -4.61 -1.60 -2.05
N ILE A 32 -3.54 -1.94 -1.34
CA ILE A 32 -3.60 -2.93 -0.26
C ILE A 32 -2.95 -2.34 0.98
N ARG A 33 -3.41 -2.82 2.14
CA ARG A 33 -2.78 -2.52 3.41
C ARG A 33 -1.98 -3.75 3.81
N VAL A 34 -0.70 -3.58 4.08
CA VAL A 34 0.17 -4.68 4.45
C VAL A 34 0.56 -4.55 5.91
N ARG A 35 0.61 -5.69 6.60
CA ARG A 35 1.04 -5.75 8.00
C ARG A 35 2.33 -6.54 8.08
N GLN A 36 3.34 -5.92 8.66
CA GLN A 36 4.63 -6.55 8.87
C GLN A 36 4.60 -7.46 10.10
N TYR A 37 5.57 -8.36 10.19
CA TYR A 37 5.67 -9.23 11.36
C TYR A 37 5.89 -8.46 12.66
N ASN A 38 6.48 -7.26 12.58
CA ASN A 38 6.70 -6.42 13.76
C ASN A 38 5.46 -5.59 14.15
N GLY A 39 4.35 -5.75 13.44
CA GLY A 39 3.11 -5.05 13.73
C GLY A 39 2.93 -3.74 12.98
N GLN A 40 3.94 -3.26 12.28
CA GLN A 40 3.80 -2.03 11.49
C GLN A 40 2.92 -2.28 10.28
N GLU A 41 2.17 -1.24 9.88
CA GLU A 41 1.27 -1.32 8.74
C GLU A 41 1.57 -0.21 7.76
N PHE A 42 1.43 -0.54 6.47
CA PHE A 42 1.67 0.40 5.39
C PHE A 42 0.60 0.21 4.33
N VAL A 43 0.46 1.22 3.47
CA VAL A 43 -0.44 1.16 2.31
C VAL A 43 0.40 1.18 1.04
N PHE A 44 0.19 0.19 0.20
CA PHE A 44 0.82 0.13 -1.12
C PHE A 44 -0.27 0.38 -2.16
N THR A 45 -0.07 1.37 -3.00
CA THR A 45 -0.98 1.71 -4.09
C THR A 45 -0.24 1.56 -5.41
N PHE A 46 -0.78 0.70 -6.27
CA PHE A 46 -0.20 0.49 -7.60
C PHE A 46 -0.93 1.38 -8.60
N ILE A 47 -0.18 2.33 -9.18
CA ILE A 47 -0.75 3.29 -10.13
C ILE A 47 -0.45 2.85 -11.56
N GLY A 48 0.74 2.31 -11.77
CA GLY A 48 1.16 1.82 -13.08
C GLY A 48 2.50 1.12 -12.96
N PRO A 49 3.04 0.54 -14.04
CA PRO A 49 4.26 -0.27 -13.99
C PRO A 49 5.47 0.48 -13.42
N THR A 50 5.49 1.81 -13.58
CA THR A 50 6.59 2.64 -13.10
C THR A 50 6.17 3.59 -11.99
N PHE A 51 4.90 3.54 -11.57
CA PHE A 51 4.35 4.43 -10.54
C PHE A 51 3.64 3.63 -9.48
N TRP A 52 4.05 3.80 -8.24
CA TRP A 52 3.40 3.20 -7.09
C TRP A 52 3.72 4.04 -5.86
N LYS A 53 2.89 3.91 -4.83
CA LYS A 53 3.10 4.61 -3.57
C LYS A 53 3.21 3.59 -2.45
N PHE A 54 4.10 3.87 -1.51
CA PHE A 54 4.25 3.05 -0.32
C PHE A 54 4.30 4.00 0.86
N GLU A 55 3.24 4.02 1.65
CA GLU A 55 3.03 5.03 2.69
C GLU A 55 2.69 4.37 4.02
N THR A 56 3.04 5.05 5.12
CA THR A 56 2.53 4.64 6.43
C THR A 56 1.03 4.96 6.46
N ILE A 57 0.33 4.34 7.42
CA ILE A 57 -1.12 4.61 7.56
C ILE A 57 -1.35 6.10 7.81
N ASP A 58 -0.52 6.72 8.66
CA ASP A 58 -0.65 8.13 8.96
C ASP A 58 -0.44 9.01 7.73
N GLN A 59 0.56 8.69 6.91
CA GLN A 59 0.81 9.43 5.67
C GLN A 59 -0.35 9.31 4.70
N PHE A 60 -0.90 8.10 4.58
CA PHE A 60 -2.03 7.86 3.70
C PHE A 60 -3.25 8.69 4.14
N LEU A 61 -3.56 8.66 5.42
CA LEU A 61 -4.69 9.42 5.97
C LEU A 61 -4.47 10.92 5.85
N ALA A 62 -3.25 11.38 6.07
CA ALA A 62 -2.93 12.81 5.96
C ALA A 62 -3.14 13.31 4.53
N GLY A 63 -2.75 12.48 3.54
CA GLY A 63 -2.98 12.84 2.14
C GLY A 63 -4.45 12.98 1.81
N MET A 64 -5.27 12.07 2.33
CA MET A 64 -6.72 12.14 2.12
C MET A 64 -7.33 13.38 2.76
N LYS A 65 -6.89 13.70 3.97
CA LYS A 65 -7.37 14.90 4.67
C LYS A 65 -6.98 16.16 3.90
N GLY A 66 -5.76 16.19 3.38
CA GLY A 66 -5.29 17.33 2.60
C GLY A 66 -6.15 17.57 1.38
N GLU A 67 -6.50 16.51 0.67
CA GLU A 67 -7.35 16.61 -0.50
C GLU A 67 -8.72 17.17 -0.14
N ARG A 68 -9.33 16.66 0.91
CA ARG A 68 -10.64 17.12 1.34
C ARG A 68 -10.64 18.57 1.81
N LYS A 69 -9.53 18.98 2.40
CA LYS A 69 -9.39 20.33 2.93
C LYS A 69 -9.42 21.37 1.81
N HIS A 70 -8.92 21.01 0.65
CA HIS A 70 -8.85 21.89 -0.50
C HIS A 70 -10.02 21.71 -1.47
N GLY A 71 -10.77 20.66 -1.27
CA GLY A 71 -11.90 20.32 -2.16
C GLY A 71 -13.17 21.10 -1.91
#